data_8f1521842b2b8cefab41dcd72341874a
#
_entry.id   8f1521842b2b8cefab41dcd72341874a
#
_cell.length_a   1.000
_cell.length_b   1.000
_cell.length_c   1.000
_cell.angle_alpha   90.00
_cell.angle_beta   90.00
_cell.angle_gamma   90.00
#
_symmetry.space_group_name_H-M   'P 1'
#
loop_
_entity.id
_entity.type
_entity.pdbx_description
1 polymer ?
#
loop_
_entity_poly.entity_id
_entity_poly.type
_entity_poly.pdbx_seq_one_letter_code
_entity_poly.pdbx_strand_id
1 'polypeptide(L)'
;MFALNSRKVSYKNFWILSGLLVFWSCAQIGSPTGGPRDETPPAVVECDPPNYSTRFDARKIQITFDEYIVLNNVNQELIVSPPMDEKPEVKLRKKSIIIEFEEALRTNTTYTFNFGNAIRDLHEGNVLQNYEYVFSTGDILDSMSVKGSLKYAEDLDVPGEPISVMLYTDLRDSVPLTDIPLYVGRTDDSGIFSVNNLRPDVYKVFALKDGNNNLLFDLPTEEIAFLDTSLIVNADFVKQLLGDSIVTPVRAQLSLPSCCRRRPRE
;
A
#
# COMPACT_ATOMS: atom_id res chain seq x y z
N MET A 1 63.89 79.94 -6.93
CA MET A 1 63.08 79.89 -8.16
C MET A 1 62.89 78.44 -8.45
N PHE A 2 61.80 77.78 -7.96
CA PHE A 2 61.48 76.37 -8.14
C PHE A 2 60.46 76.24 -9.24
N ALA A 3 60.80 75.53 -10.32
CA ALA A 3 59.89 75.24 -11.43
C ALA A 3 59.09 73.98 -11.13
N LEU A 4 57.78 74.09 -11.05
CA LEU A 4 56.83 72.98 -10.95
C LEU A 4 56.65 72.29 -12.31
N ASN A 5 57.07 71.07 -12.42
CA ASN A 5 56.94 70.23 -13.62
C ASN A 5 55.56 69.57 -13.64
N SER A 6 54.62 70.08 -14.40
CA SER A 6 53.26 69.54 -14.54
C SER A 6 53.30 68.34 -15.52
N ARG A 7 53.26 67.13 -15.00
CA ARG A 7 53.07 65.94 -15.81
C ARG A 7 51.60 65.87 -16.30
N LYS A 8 51.41 66.02 -17.60
CA LYS A 8 50.12 65.78 -18.25
C LYS A 8 49.74 64.27 -18.11
N VAL A 9 48.77 63.98 -17.27
CA VAL A 9 48.21 62.64 -17.19
C VAL A 9 47.43 62.37 -18.45
N SER A 10 47.89 61.32 -19.19
CA SER A 10 47.27 60.94 -20.47
C SER A 10 45.92 60.29 -20.23
N TYR A 11 44.83 60.90 -20.61
CA TYR A 11 43.44 60.45 -20.47
C TYR A 11 43.19 59.14 -21.19
N LYS A 12 44.07 58.74 -22.12
CA LYS A 12 43.95 57.40 -22.79
C LYS A 12 44.06 56.22 -21.81
N ASN A 13 44.91 56.33 -20.81
CA ASN A 13 45.12 55.25 -19.83
C ASN A 13 43.99 55.21 -18.79
N PHE A 14 43.28 56.31 -18.57
CA PHE A 14 42.10 56.34 -17.67
C PHE A 14 40.92 55.55 -18.22
N TRP A 15 40.67 55.65 -19.53
CA TRP A 15 39.57 54.84 -20.18
C TRP A 15 39.88 53.39 -20.23
N ILE A 16 41.15 52.98 -20.37
CA ILE A 16 41.54 51.56 -20.33
C ILE A 16 41.37 51.00 -18.91
N LEU A 17 41.69 51.75 -17.87
CA LEU A 17 41.52 51.31 -16.48
C LEU A 17 40.04 51.21 -16.08
N SER A 18 39.18 52.12 -16.59
CA SER A 18 37.73 52.07 -16.37
C SER A 18 37.08 50.90 -17.11
N GLY A 19 37.57 50.51 -18.30
CA GLY A 19 37.09 49.36 -19.05
C GLY A 19 37.43 48.02 -18.38
N LEU A 20 38.55 47.95 -17.64
CA LEU A 20 38.98 46.72 -16.97
C LEU A 20 38.14 46.39 -15.69
N LEU A 21 37.54 47.42 -15.08
CA LEU A 21 36.71 47.26 -13.87
C LEU A 21 35.30 46.70 -14.16
N VAL A 22 34.85 46.76 -15.41
CA VAL A 22 33.52 46.28 -15.79
C VAL A 22 33.48 44.73 -15.92
N PHE A 23 34.61 44.06 -16.07
CA PHE A 23 34.69 42.60 -16.21
C PHE A 23 34.72 41.81 -14.89
N TRP A 24 34.72 42.46 -13.73
CA TRP A 24 34.62 41.81 -12.42
C TRP A 24 33.19 41.79 -11.88
N SER A 25 32.19 41.73 -12.72
CA SER A 25 30.85 41.36 -12.32
C SER A 25 30.82 39.85 -12.16
N CYS A 26 31.08 39.35 -10.97
CA CYS A 26 30.79 37.98 -10.58
C CYS A 26 29.28 37.82 -10.64
N ALA A 27 28.80 37.14 -11.70
CA ALA A 27 27.44 36.61 -11.71
C ALA A 27 27.37 35.56 -10.60
N GLN A 28 26.81 35.87 -9.46
CA GLN A 28 26.39 34.87 -8.48
C GLN A 28 25.32 34.05 -9.15
N ILE A 29 25.63 32.79 -9.43
CA ILE A 29 24.66 31.78 -9.79
C ILE A 29 23.86 31.55 -8.51
N GLY A 30 22.76 32.28 -8.33
CA GLY A 30 21.77 31.97 -7.33
C GLY A 30 21.13 30.64 -7.74
N SER A 31 21.45 29.56 -7.04
CA SER A 31 20.64 28.36 -7.14
C SER A 31 19.22 28.76 -6.76
N PRO A 32 18.21 28.50 -7.63
CA PRO A 32 16.84 28.73 -7.24
C PRO A 32 16.58 27.89 -6.01
N THR A 33 16.30 28.51 -4.87
CA THR A 33 15.74 27.82 -3.71
C THR A 33 14.38 27.38 -4.14
N GLY A 34 14.21 26.06 -4.35
CA GLY A 34 12.92 25.44 -4.64
C GLY A 34 11.89 25.90 -3.60
N GLY A 35 10.62 25.87 -3.97
CA GLY A 35 9.51 26.05 -3.05
C GLY A 35 9.56 25.06 -1.87
N PRO A 36 8.67 25.18 -0.90
CA PRO A 36 8.53 24.15 0.13
C PRO A 36 8.31 22.78 -0.53
N ARG A 37 8.91 21.76 0.04
CA ARG A 37 8.75 20.38 -0.43
C ARG A 37 7.27 19.98 -0.33
N ASP A 38 6.75 19.33 -1.35
CA ASP A 38 5.42 18.72 -1.28
C ASP A 38 5.47 17.48 -0.39
N GLU A 39 4.55 17.39 0.57
CA GLU A 39 4.42 16.26 1.49
C GLU A 39 3.08 15.54 1.28
N THR A 40 2.30 15.94 0.27
CA THR A 40 1.01 15.32 -0.02
C THR A 40 1.20 14.07 -0.88
N PRO A 41 0.55 12.95 -0.53
CA PRO A 41 0.55 11.77 -1.39
C PRO A 41 -0.35 11.99 -2.62
N PRO A 42 -0.11 11.25 -3.72
CA PRO A 42 -0.94 11.33 -4.92
C PRO A 42 -2.39 11.01 -4.62
N ALA A 43 -3.32 11.75 -5.21
CA ALA A 43 -4.75 11.55 -5.05
C ALA A 43 -5.39 10.90 -6.29
N VAL A 44 -6.33 9.98 -6.07
CA VAL A 44 -7.09 9.35 -7.15
C VAL A 44 -8.15 10.33 -7.66
N VAL A 45 -8.11 10.59 -8.97
CA VAL A 45 -9.06 11.49 -9.66
C VAL A 45 -10.21 10.70 -10.28
N GLU A 46 -9.91 9.54 -10.88
CA GLU A 46 -10.88 8.78 -11.64
C GLU A 46 -10.53 7.29 -11.63
N CYS A 47 -11.57 6.46 -11.59
CA CYS A 47 -11.46 5.01 -11.79
C CYS A 47 -12.43 4.58 -12.89
N ASP A 48 -11.96 3.74 -13.80
CA ASP A 48 -12.77 3.13 -14.85
C ASP A 48 -12.52 1.61 -14.89
N PRO A 49 -13.53 0.76 -14.54
CA PRO A 49 -14.83 1.10 -13.92
C PRO A 49 -14.73 1.82 -12.57
N PRO A 50 -15.82 2.46 -12.10
CA PRO A 50 -15.80 3.18 -10.82
C PRO A 50 -15.45 2.27 -9.64
N ASN A 51 -14.71 2.79 -8.67
CA ASN A 51 -14.45 2.08 -7.40
C ASN A 51 -15.78 1.81 -6.68
N TYR A 52 -15.87 0.69 -5.98
CA TYR A 52 -17.09 0.16 -5.35
C TYR A 52 -18.24 -0.13 -6.33
N SER A 53 -17.92 -0.50 -7.57
CA SER A 53 -18.91 -0.93 -8.56
C SER A 53 -19.43 -2.34 -8.28
N THR A 54 -20.69 -2.59 -8.66
CA THR A 54 -21.31 -3.92 -8.65
C THR A 54 -21.52 -4.42 -10.09
N ARG A 55 -21.81 -5.71 -10.27
CA ARG A 55 -21.97 -6.36 -11.57
C ARG A 55 -20.78 -6.12 -12.48
N PHE A 56 -19.60 -6.20 -11.90
CA PHE A 56 -18.36 -5.97 -12.62
C PHE A 56 -18.11 -7.10 -13.62
N ASP A 57 -17.92 -6.74 -14.90
CA ASP A 57 -17.67 -7.66 -16.02
C ASP A 57 -16.46 -7.26 -16.87
N ALA A 58 -15.76 -6.19 -16.48
CA ALA A 58 -14.58 -5.74 -17.17
C ALA A 58 -13.37 -6.65 -16.92
N ARG A 59 -12.42 -6.68 -17.86
CA ARG A 59 -11.14 -7.38 -17.73
C ARG A 59 -9.98 -6.43 -17.49
N LYS A 60 -10.29 -5.15 -17.36
CA LYS A 60 -9.32 -4.08 -17.20
C LYS A 60 -9.86 -3.04 -16.25
N ILE A 61 -8.98 -2.56 -15.36
CA ILE A 61 -9.23 -1.45 -14.46
C ILE A 61 -8.22 -0.36 -14.78
N GLN A 62 -8.66 0.88 -14.81
CA GLN A 62 -7.80 2.04 -14.93
C GLN A 62 -8.02 2.96 -13.73
N ILE A 63 -6.95 3.31 -13.01
CA ILE A 63 -6.96 4.22 -11.87
C ILE A 63 -6.09 5.41 -12.25
N THR A 64 -6.66 6.60 -12.30
CA THR A 64 -5.97 7.84 -12.73
C THR A 64 -5.74 8.76 -11.53
N PHE A 65 -4.53 9.31 -11.44
CA PHE A 65 -4.09 10.18 -10.36
C PHE A 65 -3.95 11.62 -10.85
N ASP A 66 -3.95 12.56 -9.92
CA ASP A 66 -3.76 13.99 -10.17
C ASP A 66 -2.33 14.32 -10.61
N GLU A 67 -1.35 13.50 -10.25
CA GLU A 67 0.05 13.66 -10.58
C GLU A 67 0.71 12.40 -11.17
N TYR A 68 1.99 12.50 -11.54
CA TYR A 68 2.78 11.35 -11.99
C TYR A 68 3.20 10.50 -10.78
N ILE A 69 2.99 9.21 -10.91
CA ILE A 69 3.28 8.23 -9.88
C ILE A 69 4.36 7.24 -10.32
N VAL A 70 4.95 6.55 -9.34
CA VAL A 70 5.80 5.37 -9.54
C VAL A 70 5.21 4.20 -8.75
N LEU A 71 5.42 2.99 -9.27
CA LEU A 71 5.06 1.75 -8.59
C LEU A 71 6.32 1.11 -7.99
N ASN A 72 6.35 1.02 -6.67
CA ASN A 72 7.44 0.39 -5.94
C ASN A 72 7.03 -1.00 -5.48
N ASN A 73 7.78 -2.03 -5.89
CA ASN A 73 7.57 -3.42 -5.49
C ASN A 73 6.11 -3.90 -5.60
N VAL A 74 5.37 -3.47 -6.63
CA VAL A 74 3.94 -3.75 -6.77
C VAL A 74 3.60 -5.25 -6.68
N ASN A 75 4.47 -6.12 -7.16
CA ASN A 75 4.28 -7.58 -7.12
C ASN A 75 4.31 -8.16 -5.70
N GLN A 76 4.92 -7.45 -4.75
CA GLN A 76 4.98 -7.82 -3.34
C GLN A 76 3.94 -7.07 -2.51
N GLU A 77 3.67 -5.82 -2.87
CA GLU A 77 2.78 -4.94 -2.13
C GLU A 77 1.30 -5.16 -2.45
N LEU A 78 0.99 -5.46 -3.73
CA LEU A 78 -0.39 -5.67 -4.16
C LEU A 78 -0.95 -6.97 -3.60
N ILE A 79 -1.99 -6.82 -2.79
CA ILE A 79 -2.78 -7.93 -2.28
C ILE A 79 -4.13 -7.92 -2.97
N VAL A 80 -4.46 -9.05 -3.60
CA VAL A 80 -5.79 -9.28 -4.18
C VAL A 80 -6.56 -10.24 -3.27
N SER A 81 -7.72 -9.83 -2.83
CA SER A 81 -8.58 -10.61 -1.92
C SER A 81 -10.01 -10.66 -2.47
N PRO A 82 -10.57 -11.83 -2.76
CA PRO A 82 -9.96 -13.17 -2.76
C PRO A 82 -8.75 -13.29 -3.70
N PRO A 83 -7.78 -14.15 -3.37
CA PRO A 83 -6.65 -14.41 -4.25
C PRO A 83 -7.12 -14.95 -5.61
N MET A 84 -6.42 -14.55 -6.65
CA MET A 84 -6.57 -15.04 -8.02
C MET A 84 -5.52 -16.12 -8.29
N ASP A 85 -5.84 -17.11 -9.13
CA ASP A 85 -4.91 -18.17 -9.52
C ASP A 85 -3.76 -17.60 -10.34
N GLU A 86 -4.07 -16.63 -11.21
CA GLU A 86 -3.08 -15.86 -11.95
C GLU A 86 -3.03 -14.41 -11.44
N LYS A 87 -1.83 -13.94 -11.08
CA LYS A 87 -1.66 -12.55 -10.62
C LYS A 87 -1.99 -11.59 -11.76
N PRO A 88 -2.77 -10.52 -11.48
CA PRO A 88 -3.10 -9.52 -12.48
C PRO A 88 -1.84 -8.77 -12.94
N GLU A 89 -1.79 -8.43 -14.21
CA GLU A 89 -0.72 -7.61 -14.75
C GLU A 89 -0.98 -6.14 -14.42
N VAL A 90 -0.02 -5.50 -13.75
CA VAL A 90 -0.12 -4.08 -13.36
C VAL A 90 0.87 -3.25 -14.17
N LYS A 91 0.36 -2.32 -14.94
CA LYS A 91 1.13 -1.42 -15.82
C LYS A 91 0.94 0.03 -15.41
N LEU A 92 2.04 0.79 -15.44
CA LEU A 92 1.99 2.23 -15.28
C LEU A 92 1.94 2.90 -16.66
N ARG A 93 0.95 3.77 -16.86
CA ARG A 93 0.82 4.54 -18.10
C ARG A 93 0.53 6.02 -17.79
N LYS A 94 1.55 6.86 -17.92
CA LYS A 94 1.47 8.29 -17.56
C LYS A 94 1.09 8.47 -16.08
N LYS A 95 -0.09 9.06 -15.82
CA LYS A 95 -0.66 9.26 -14.49
C LYS A 95 -1.64 8.16 -14.07
N SER A 96 -1.67 7.03 -14.76
CA SER A 96 -2.67 5.99 -14.52
C SER A 96 -2.04 4.62 -14.30
N ILE A 97 -2.57 3.88 -13.35
CA ILE A 97 -2.35 2.44 -13.20
C ILE A 97 -3.39 1.71 -14.05
N ILE A 98 -2.91 0.72 -14.80
CA ILE A 98 -3.76 -0.18 -15.57
C ILE A 98 -3.55 -1.58 -14.99
N ILE A 99 -4.64 -2.22 -14.58
CA ILE A 99 -4.67 -3.59 -14.08
C ILE A 99 -5.40 -4.42 -15.14
N GLU A 100 -4.74 -5.45 -15.66
CA GLU A 100 -5.32 -6.37 -16.63
C GLU A 100 -5.28 -7.78 -16.05
N PHE A 101 -6.36 -8.52 -16.18
CA PHE A 101 -6.45 -9.90 -15.75
C PHE A 101 -7.22 -10.71 -16.78
N GLU A 102 -6.73 -11.93 -17.06
CA GLU A 102 -7.29 -12.83 -18.06
C GLU A 102 -8.19 -13.88 -17.43
N GLU A 103 -7.98 -14.14 -16.15
CA GLU A 103 -8.74 -15.12 -15.37
C GLU A 103 -10.22 -14.71 -15.27
N ALA A 104 -11.09 -15.72 -15.34
CA ALA A 104 -12.51 -15.52 -15.07
C ALA A 104 -12.76 -15.27 -13.58
N LEU A 105 -13.34 -14.12 -13.25
CA LEU A 105 -13.69 -13.77 -11.88
C LEU A 105 -14.78 -14.70 -11.32
N ARG A 106 -14.67 -15.02 -10.04
CA ARG A 106 -15.70 -15.79 -9.32
C ARG A 106 -17.00 -14.99 -9.29
N THR A 107 -18.13 -15.66 -9.49
CA THR A 107 -19.45 -15.03 -9.45
C THR A 107 -19.85 -14.64 -8.04
N ASN A 108 -20.66 -13.57 -7.89
CA ASN A 108 -21.16 -13.08 -6.60
C ASN A 108 -20.05 -12.90 -5.54
N THR A 109 -18.93 -12.30 -5.96
CA THR A 109 -17.74 -12.18 -5.13
C THR A 109 -17.28 -10.73 -5.12
N THR A 110 -16.99 -10.20 -3.93
CA THR A 110 -16.37 -8.89 -3.76
C THR A 110 -14.85 -9.05 -3.77
N TYR A 111 -14.20 -8.36 -4.70
CA TYR A 111 -12.73 -8.30 -4.83
C TYR A 111 -12.19 -7.00 -4.28
N THR A 112 -11.10 -7.09 -3.55
CA THR A 112 -10.33 -5.95 -3.04
C THR A 112 -8.91 -6.02 -3.56
N PHE A 113 -8.45 -4.98 -4.23
CA PHE A 113 -7.07 -4.77 -4.66
C PHE A 113 -6.46 -3.75 -3.73
N ASN A 114 -5.67 -4.19 -2.75
CA ASN A 114 -4.97 -3.32 -1.82
C ASN A 114 -3.53 -3.14 -2.27
N PHE A 115 -3.12 -1.90 -2.53
CA PHE A 115 -1.80 -1.57 -3.07
C PHE A 115 -0.73 -1.40 -1.97
N GLY A 116 -1.06 -1.54 -0.71
CA GLY A 116 -0.10 -1.36 0.39
C GLY A 116 0.64 -0.02 0.28
N ASN A 117 1.96 -0.07 0.18
CA ASN A 117 2.85 1.08 0.02
C ASN A 117 3.43 1.21 -1.40
N ALA A 118 2.83 0.53 -2.40
CA ALA A 118 3.35 0.49 -3.76
C ALA A 118 3.24 1.82 -4.49
N ILE A 119 2.18 2.61 -4.25
CA ILE A 119 1.88 3.82 -5.00
C ILE A 119 2.58 5.00 -4.34
N ARG A 120 3.44 5.69 -5.10
CA ARG A 120 4.18 6.88 -4.64
C ARG A 120 4.18 7.95 -5.71
N ASP A 121 4.26 9.22 -5.31
CA ASP A 121 4.54 10.27 -6.27
C ASP A 121 5.94 10.13 -6.88
N LEU A 122 6.11 10.70 -8.08
CA LEU A 122 7.36 10.60 -8.84
C LEU A 122 8.47 11.51 -8.29
N HIS A 123 8.12 12.65 -7.68
CA HIS A 123 9.09 13.69 -7.36
C HIS A 123 9.63 13.58 -5.96
N GLU A 124 8.77 13.50 -4.95
CA GLU A 124 9.11 13.51 -3.54
C GLU A 124 9.09 12.12 -2.90
N GLY A 125 8.38 11.17 -3.52
CA GLY A 125 8.24 9.80 -3.06
C GLY A 125 7.20 9.63 -1.96
N ASN A 126 6.25 10.57 -1.82
CA ASN A 126 5.16 10.48 -0.84
C ASN A 126 4.26 9.28 -1.15
N VAL A 127 3.93 8.49 -0.13
CA VAL A 127 3.26 7.21 -0.28
C VAL A 127 1.75 7.36 -0.11
N LEU A 128 0.97 6.90 -1.10
CA LEU A 128 -0.45 6.66 -0.93
C LEU A 128 -0.65 5.30 -0.25
N GLN A 129 -0.81 5.33 1.07
CA GLN A 129 -0.86 4.12 1.89
C GLN A 129 -2.18 3.39 1.76
N ASN A 130 -2.11 2.06 1.60
CA ASN A 130 -3.25 1.14 1.67
C ASN A 130 -4.45 1.57 0.80
N TYR A 131 -4.16 2.10 -0.38
CA TYR A 131 -5.24 2.39 -1.32
C TYR A 131 -5.92 1.09 -1.76
N GLU A 132 -7.25 1.06 -1.64
CA GLU A 132 -8.08 -0.08 -2.03
C GLU A 132 -8.98 0.26 -3.21
N TYR A 133 -8.90 -0.57 -4.25
CA TYR A 133 -9.88 -0.60 -5.30
C TYR A 133 -10.78 -1.84 -5.12
N VAL A 134 -12.08 -1.62 -5.00
CA VAL A 134 -13.06 -2.64 -4.60
C VAL A 134 -14.15 -2.72 -5.65
N PHE A 135 -14.55 -3.94 -6.00
CA PHE A 135 -15.70 -4.18 -6.86
C PHE A 135 -16.35 -5.53 -6.54
N SER A 136 -17.59 -5.70 -6.96
CA SER A 136 -18.30 -6.98 -6.84
C SER A 136 -18.77 -7.45 -8.20
N THR A 137 -18.59 -8.73 -8.48
CA THR A 137 -19.17 -9.41 -9.66
C THR A 137 -20.67 -9.67 -9.48
N GLY A 138 -21.18 -9.56 -8.25
CA GLY A 138 -22.60 -9.68 -7.91
C GLY A 138 -23.31 -8.33 -7.77
N ASP A 139 -24.52 -8.40 -7.27
CA ASP A 139 -25.38 -7.21 -7.03
C ASP A 139 -25.04 -6.46 -5.74
N ILE A 140 -24.28 -7.11 -4.84
CA ILE A 140 -23.99 -6.62 -3.48
C ILE A 140 -22.48 -6.53 -3.30
N LEU A 141 -22.02 -5.48 -2.63
CA LEU A 141 -20.67 -5.34 -2.10
C LEU A 141 -20.66 -5.84 -0.66
N ASP A 142 -19.78 -6.77 -0.37
CA ASP A 142 -19.51 -7.17 1.01
C ASP A 142 -18.83 -6.01 1.75
N SER A 143 -19.18 -5.78 3.02
CA SER A 143 -18.75 -4.59 3.76
C SER A 143 -18.21 -4.87 5.16
N MET A 144 -18.14 -6.15 5.55
CA MET A 144 -17.61 -6.51 6.86
C MET A 144 -16.10 -6.39 6.88
N SER A 145 -15.53 -6.13 8.05
CA SER A 145 -14.08 -6.06 8.21
C SER A 145 -13.62 -6.67 9.51
N VAL A 146 -12.42 -7.23 9.48
CA VAL A 146 -11.72 -7.77 10.65
C VAL A 146 -10.44 -7.00 10.83
N LYS A 147 -10.19 -6.52 12.06
CA LYS A 147 -8.95 -5.87 12.45
C LYS A 147 -8.33 -6.60 13.64
N GLY A 148 -7.02 -6.66 13.64
CA GLY A 148 -6.29 -7.26 14.74
C GLY A 148 -4.85 -6.81 14.80
N SER A 149 -4.12 -7.37 15.74
CA SER A 149 -2.67 -7.19 15.86
C SER A 149 -1.99 -8.53 16.03
N LEU A 150 -0.81 -8.67 15.44
CA LEU A 150 0.04 -9.84 15.52
C LEU A 150 1.31 -9.48 16.30
N LYS A 151 1.74 -10.38 17.17
CA LYS A 151 2.98 -10.28 17.92
C LYS A 151 3.63 -11.65 18.02
N TYR A 152 4.96 -11.69 18.15
CA TYR A 152 5.66 -12.92 18.47
C TYR A 152 5.28 -13.43 19.87
N ALA A 153 5.15 -14.75 20.03
CA ALA A 153 4.77 -15.37 21.32
C ALA A 153 5.89 -15.33 22.34
N GLU A 154 7.13 -15.28 21.86
CA GLU A 154 8.32 -15.43 22.68
C GLU A 154 8.62 -14.18 23.51
N ASP A 155 8.51 -13.00 22.89
CA ASP A 155 8.92 -11.72 23.47
C ASP A 155 7.85 -10.63 23.39
N LEU A 156 6.72 -10.91 22.74
CA LEU A 156 5.63 -9.97 22.45
C LEU A 156 6.03 -8.81 21.53
N ASP A 157 7.15 -8.94 20.85
CA ASP A 157 7.60 -7.96 19.88
C ASP A 157 6.74 -8.00 18.61
N VAL A 158 6.72 -6.87 17.91
CA VAL A 158 6.04 -6.73 16.64
C VAL A 158 6.90 -7.36 15.53
N PRO A 159 6.32 -8.13 14.60
CA PRO A 159 7.06 -8.61 13.44
C PRO A 159 7.68 -7.45 12.67
N GLY A 160 8.99 -7.52 12.41
CA GLY A 160 9.72 -6.53 11.62
C GLY A 160 9.47 -6.63 10.11
N GLU A 161 8.68 -7.60 9.68
CA GLU A 161 8.31 -7.88 8.30
C GLU A 161 6.80 -8.05 8.19
N PRO A 162 6.18 -7.68 7.06
CA PRO A 162 4.76 -7.89 6.85
C PRO A 162 4.38 -9.37 6.86
N ILE A 163 3.37 -9.73 7.65
CA ILE A 163 2.84 -11.08 7.79
C ILE A 163 1.51 -11.17 7.06
N SER A 164 1.31 -12.22 6.26
CA SER A 164 0.04 -12.48 5.59
C SER A 164 -0.99 -13.06 6.57
N VAL A 165 -2.17 -12.42 6.65
CA VAL A 165 -3.30 -12.87 7.47
C VAL A 165 -4.33 -13.49 6.56
N MET A 166 -4.62 -14.77 6.77
CA MET A 166 -5.38 -15.62 5.87
C MET A 166 -6.68 -16.08 6.55
N LEU A 167 -7.80 -15.93 5.85
CA LEU A 167 -9.12 -16.33 6.34
C LEU A 167 -9.68 -17.44 5.45
N TYR A 168 -10.06 -18.56 6.08
CA TYR A 168 -10.64 -19.72 5.43
C TYR A 168 -12.06 -19.97 5.93
N THR A 169 -12.95 -20.38 5.04
CA THR A 169 -14.29 -20.86 5.40
C THR A 169 -14.28 -22.34 5.77
N ASP A 170 -13.29 -23.08 5.33
CA ASP A 170 -13.03 -24.43 5.83
C ASP A 170 -12.34 -24.34 7.20
N LEU A 171 -12.94 -24.94 8.21
CA LEU A 171 -12.51 -24.81 9.61
C LEU A 171 -11.48 -25.87 10.03
N ARG A 172 -10.97 -26.68 9.10
CA ARG A 172 -9.90 -27.67 9.38
C ARG A 172 -8.59 -26.96 9.68
N ASP A 173 -7.81 -27.47 10.63
CA ASP A 173 -6.49 -26.89 10.98
C ASP A 173 -5.42 -27.11 9.89
N SER A 174 -5.66 -28.04 8.96
CA SER A 174 -4.72 -28.39 7.89
C SER A 174 -4.86 -27.55 6.61
N VAL A 175 -5.87 -26.69 6.51
CA VAL A 175 -6.13 -25.91 5.29
C VAL A 175 -4.94 -25.09 4.81
N PRO A 176 -4.08 -24.47 5.65
CA PRO A 176 -2.95 -23.70 5.16
C PRO A 176 -1.89 -24.55 4.44
N LEU A 177 -1.94 -25.86 4.57
CA LEU A 177 -1.00 -26.78 3.90
C LEU A 177 -1.42 -27.12 2.47
N THR A 178 -2.71 -26.97 2.13
CA THR A 178 -3.29 -27.54 0.90
C THR A 178 -4.14 -26.55 0.11
N ASP A 179 -4.74 -25.58 0.78
CA ASP A 179 -5.78 -24.74 0.19
C ASP A 179 -5.38 -23.26 0.26
N ILE A 180 -5.70 -22.53 -0.79
CA ILE A 180 -5.54 -21.07 -0.85
C ILE A 180 -6.64 -20.41 0.00
N PRO A 181 -6.35 -19.37 0.80
CA PRO A 181 -7.34 -18.68 1.62
C PRO A 181 -8.43 -18.02 0.79
N LEU A 182 -9.62 -17.85 1.38
CA LEU A 182 -10.68 -17.08 0.75
C LEU A 182 -10.39 -15.58 0.78
N TYR A 183 -9.85 -15.08 1.90
CA TYR A 183 -9.45 -13.69 2.04
C TYR A 183 -8.05 -13.57 2.62
N VAL A 184 -7.35 -12.52 2.17
CA VAL A 184 -5.98 -12.22 2.61
C VAL A 184 -5.87 -10.74 2.98
N GLY A 185 -5.19 -10.48 4.08
CA GLY A 185 -4.69 -9.17 4.46
C GLY A 185 -3.23 -9.25 4.84
N ARG A 186 -2.64 -8.14 5.21
CA ARG A 186 -1.23 -8.07 5.63
C ARG A 186 -1.10 -7.17 6.85
N THR A 187 -0.14 -7.48 7.74
CA THR A 187 0.22 -6.58 8.83
C THR A 187 1.01 -5.38 8.29
N ASP A 188 0.83 -4.25 8.94
CA ASP A 188 1.73 -3.10 8.80
C ASP A 188 2.98 -3.26 9.70
N ASP A 189 3.87 -2.25 9.67
CA ASP A 189 5.10 -2.21 10.47
C ASP A 189 4.84 -2.20 11.99
N SER A 190 3.61 -1.94 12.43
CA SER A 190 3.16 -2.01 13.83
C SER A 190 2.52 -3.35 14.17
N GLY A 191 2.53 -4.31 13.25
CA GLY A 191 1.89 -5.60 13.41
C GLY A 191 0.36 -5.55 13.37
N ILE A 192 -0.22 -4.42 12.96
CA ILE A 192 -1.67 -4.24 12.85
C ILE A 192 -2.11 -4.67 11.45
N PHE A 193 -3.20 -5.43 11.37
CA PHE A 193 -3.79 -5.82 10.11
C PHE A 193 -5.26 -5.43 10.01
N SER A 194 -5.73 -5.28 8.77
CA SER A 194 -7.15 -5.12 8.45
C SER A 194 -7.47 -5.95 7.21
N VAL A 195 -8.48 -6.80 7.31
CA VAL A 195 -9.05 -7.51 6.16
C VAL A 195 -10.45 -6.96 5.96
N ASN A 196 -10.66 -6.30 4.83
CA ASN A 196 -11.88 -5.56 4.52
C ASN A 196 -12.74 -6.32 3.50
N ASN A 197 -13.99 -5.87 3.35
CA ASN A 197 -14.94 -6.33 2.34
C ASN A 197 -15.22 -7.85 2.42
N LEU A 198 -15.35 -8.33 3.65
CA LEU A 198 -15.66 -9.72 3.94
C LEU A 198 -17.16 -9.98 3.85
N ARG A 199 -17.51 -11.14 3.33
CA ARG A 199 -18.87 -11.68 3.44
C ARG A 199 -19.14 -12.12 4.89
N PRO A 200 -20.37 -11.95 5.39
CA PRO A 200 -20.75 -12.55 6.67
C PRO A 200 -20.62 -14.07 6.61
N ASP A 201 -19.75 -14.64 7.45
CA ASP A 201 -19.48 -16.09 7.52
C ASP A 201 -18.69 -16.40 8.80
N VAL A 202 -18.35 -17.69 8.97
CA VAL A 202 -17.44 -18.17 10.02
C VAL A 202 -16.09 -18.49 9.39
N TYR A 203 -15.03 -17.91 9.96
CA TYR A 203 -13.69 -18.05 9.41
C TYR A 203 -12.72 -18.69 10.41
N LYS A 204 -11.85 -19.56 9.89
CA LYS A 204 -10.60 -19.94 10.55
C LYS A 204 -9.53 -18.95 10.13
N VAL A 205 -8.78 -18.42 11.12
CA VAL A 205 -7.78 -17.37 10.88
C VAL A 205 -6.38 -17.91 11.14
N PHE A 206 -5.50 -17.71 10.16
CA PHE A 206 -4.07 -17.99 10.25
C PHE A 206 -3.28 -16.75 9.90
N ALA A 207 -2.06 -16.67 10.43
CA ALA A 207 -1.08 -15.68 10.01
C ALA A 207 0.18 -16.42 9.58
N LEU A 208 0.67 -16.13 8.39
CA LEU A 208 1.78 -16.83 7.75
C LEU A 208 2.89 -15.84 7.36
N LYS A 209 4.10 -16.11 7.81
CA LYS A 209 5.30 -15.49 7.26
C LYS A 209 5.66 -16.25 5.97
N ASP A 210 5.02 -15.85 4.88
CA ASP A 210 5.07 -16.50 3.59
C ASP A 210 6.35 -16.12 2.84
N GLY A 211 7.29 -17.04 2.76
CA GLY A 211 8.61 -16.80 2.17
C GLY A 211 8.63 -16.78 0.65
N ASN A 212 7.68 -17.46 0.00
CA ASN A 212 7.61 -17.60 -1.46
C ASN A 212 6.39 -16.89 -2.08
N ASN A 213 5.53 -16.27 -1.26
CA ASN A 213 4.30 -15.57 -1.65
C ASN A 213 3.29 -16.46 -2.42
N ASN A 214 3.14 -17.71 -1.99
CA ASN A 214 2.19 -18.65 -2.55
C ASN A 214 0.94 -18.88 -1.69
N LEU A 215 0.89 -18.26 -0.49
CA LEU A 215 -0.20 -18.36 0.48
C LEU A 215 -0.41 -19.78 1.02
N LEU A 216 0.62 -20.61 0.98
CA LEU A 216 0.63 -21.97 1.53
C LEU A 216 1.73 -22.11 2.57
N PHE A 217 1.47 -22.86 3.62
CA PHE A 217 2.48 -23.22 4.60
C PHE A 217 3.23 -24.48 4.14
N ASP A 218 4.23 -24.30 3.28
CA ASP A 218 4.93 -25.42 2.63
C ASP A 218 6.46 -25.41 2.82
N LEU A 219 7.06 -24.30 3.26
CA LEU A 219 8.50 -24.22 3.48
C LEU A 219 8.88 -24.42 4.96
N PRO A 220 10.02 -25.08 5.25
CA PRO A 220 10.49 -25.29 6.62
C PRO A 220 10.88 -24.01 7.38
N THR A 221 11.13 -22.95 6.62
CA THR A 221 11.54 -21.63 7.14
C THR A 221 10.36 -20.71 7.46
N GLU A 222 9.15 -21.12 7.07
CA GLU A 222 7.95 -20.34 7.30
C GLU A 222 7.47 -20.50 8.74
N GLU A 223 6.90 -19.41 9.25
CA GLU A 223 6.32 -19.37 10.58
C GLU A 223 4.80 -19.15 10.44
N ILE A 224 4.02 -19.94 11.17
CA ILE A 224 2.56 -19.86 11.14
C ILE A 224 2.00 -19.64 12.54
N ALA A 225 1.03 -18.74 12.63
CA ALA A 225 0.22 -18.52 13.81
C ALA A 225 -1.26 -18.83 13.47
N PHE A 226 -2.06 -19.16 14.46
CA PHE A 226 -3.47 -19.44 14.28
C PHE A 226 -4.29 -18.94 15.47
N LEU A 227 -5.57 -18.72 15.23
CA LEU A 227 -6.55 -18.46 16.26
C LEU A 227 -7.22 -19.79 16.65
N ASP A 228 -7.19 -20.16 17.94
CA ASP A 228 -7.77 -21.41 18.44
C ASP A 228 -9.29 -21.49 18.19
N THR A 229 -9.96 -20.34 18.16
CA THR A 229 -11.40 -20.24 17.95
C THR A 229 -11.70 -19.73 16.54
N SER A 230 -12.82 -20.20 15.97
CA SER A 230 -13.31 -19.64 14.71
C SER A 230 -13.86 -18.23 14.92
N LEU A 231 -13.60 -17.37 13.96
CA LEU A 231 -14.06 -15.99 13.93
C LEU A 231 -15.43 -15.92 13.26
N ILE A 232 -16.43 -15.45 13.99
CA ILE A 232 -17.77 -15.24 13.45
C ILE A 232 -17.88 -13.78 12.98
N VAL A 233 -18.00 -13.60 11.66
CA VAL A 233 -18.23 -12.29 11.03
C VAL A 233 -19.70 -12.22 10.66
N ASN A 234 -20.51 -11.53 11.48
CA ASN A 234 -21.95 -11.44 11.29
C ASN A 234 -22.46 -10.04 11.70
N ALA A 235 -23.31 -9.45 10.87
CA ALA A 235 -23.96 -8.17 11.17
C ALA A 235 -24.83 -8.23 12.45
N ASP A 236 -25.47 -9.35 12.72
CA ASP A 236 -26.36 -9.51 13.88
C ASP A 236 -25.57 -9.63 15.20
N PHE A 237 -24.43 -10.26 15.20
CA PHE A 237 -23.55 -10.37 16.39
C PHE A 237 -23.11 -9.00 16.90
N VAL A 238 -22.86 -8.12 16.01
CA VAL A 238 -22.48 -6.74 16.28
C VAL A 238 -23.64 -5.94 16.85
N LYS A 239 -24.83 -6.10 16.26
CA LYS A 239 -26.06 -5.49 16.77
C LYS A 239 -26.33 -5.93 18.21
N GLN A 240 -26.01 -7.18 18.52
CA GLN A 240 -26.14 -7.75 19.87
C GLN A 240 -25.13 -7.17 20.87
N LEU A 241 -23.88 -6.85 20.42
CA LEU A 241 -22.84 -6.26 21.28
C LEU A 241 -23.02 -4.75 21.52
N LEU A 242 -23.58 -4.02 20.56
CA LEU A 242 -23.65 -2.55 20.61
C LEU A 242 -25.04 -2.01 20.98
N GLY A 243 -26.05 -2.87 21.12
CA GLY A 243 -27.42 -2.43 21.29
C GLY A 243 -27.97 -1.73 20.03
N ASP A 244 -29.26 -1.33 20.06
CA ASP A 244 -29.98 -0.77 18.89
C ASP A 244 -29.49 0.62 18.41
N SER A 245 -28.33 1.06 18.81
CA SER A 245 -27.77 2.38 18.46
C SER A 245 -26.89 2.27 17.22
N ILE A 246 -27.44 2.68 16.08
CA ILE A 246 -26.79 3.02 14.81
C ILE A 246 -25.82 1.95 14.26
N VAL A 247 -26.26 1.22 13.25
CA VAL A 247 -25.45 0.29 12.45
C VAL A 247 -24.42 1.07 11.63
N THR A 248 -23.24 1.30 12.21
CA THR A 248 -22.02 1.53 11.45
C THR A 248 -21.38 0.17 11.18
N PRO A 249 -20.70 -0.04 10.04
CA PRO A 249 -20.05 -1.32 9.73
C PRO A 249 -19.08 -1.68 10.86
N VAL A 250 -19.28 -2.87 11.42
CA VAL A 250 -18.62 -3.27 12.64
C VAL A 250 -17.25 -3.82 12.38
N ARG A 251 -16.33 -3.22 13.06
CA ARG A 251 -14.95 -3.68 13.19
C ARG A 251 -14.84 -4.64 14.38
N ALA A 252 -14.72 -5.94 14.13
CA ALA A 252 -14.26 -6.86 15.15
C ALA A 252 -12.78 -6.58 15.43
N GLN A 253 -12.45 -6.19 16.66
CA GLN A 253 -11.06 -5.96 17.07
C GLN A 253 -10.57 -7.25 17.75
N LEU A 254 -9.67 -7.95 17.10
CA LEU A 254 -9.03 -9.16 17.59
C LEU A 254 -7.59 -8.87 17.96
N SER A 255 -7.21 -9.18 19.18
CA SER A 255 -5.81 -9.42 19.52
C SER A 255 -5.57 -10.93 19.40
N LEU A 256 -4.80 -11.35 18.41
CA LEU A 256 -4.38 -12.74 18.29
C LEU A 256 -3.35 -13.03 19.39
N PRO A 257 -3.62 -13.97 20.32
CA PRO A 257 -2.57 -14.48 21.18
C PRO A 257 -1.58 -15.22 20.28
N SER A 258 -0.37 -14.78 20.30
CA SER A 258 0.71 -15.28 19.48
C SER A 258 1.06 -16.72 19.88
N CYS A 259 0.80 -17.67 19.03
CA CYS A 259 1.36 -19.01 19.09
C CYS A 259 2.09 -19.29 17.77
N CYS A 260 3.32 -18.77 17.62
CA CYS A 260 4.20 -19.20 16.55
C CYS A 260 4.67 -20.63 16.83
N ARG A 261 4.21 -21.59 16.08
CA ARG A 261 4.75 -22.94 16.05
C ARG A 261 5.72 -23.06 14.88
N ARG A 262 7.01 -23.15 15.20
CA ARG A 262 7.98 -23.65 14.19
C ARG A 262 7.71 -25.14 13.96
N ARG A 263 7.74 -25.56 12.70
CA ARG A 263 7.76 -26.99 12.37
C ARG A 263 8.94 -27.64 13.07
N PRO A 264 8.79 -28.79 13.81
CA PRO A 264 9.94 -29.50 14.34
C PRO A 264 10.85 -29.89 13.18
N ARG A 265 12.14 -29.67 13.34
CA ARG A 265 13.14 -30.20 12.41
C ARG A 265 13.14 -31.73 12.57
N GLU A 266 12.79 -32.44 11.51
CA GLU A 266 13.13 -33.86 11.37
C GLU A 266 14.58 -34.01 10.90
#